data_842c8c936bc7cdc37279f4aa34694ea5
#
_entry.id   842c8c936bc7cdc37279f4aa34694ea5
#
_cell.length_a   1.000
_cell.length_b   1.000
_cell.length_c   1.000
_cell.angle_alpha   90.00
_cell.angle_beta   90.00
_cell.angle_gamma   90.00
#
_symmetry.space_group_name_H-M   'P 1'
#
loop_
_entity.id
_entity.type
_entity.pdbx_description
1 polymer ?
#
loop_
_entity_poly.entity_id
_entity_poly.type
_entity_poly.pdbx_seq_one_letter_code
_entity_poly.pdbx_strand_id
1 'polypeptide(L)'
;TLGPGLYGLLGPNGAGKSTLIGIITGGLAADSGEVLWCGKSAMGIGFRRILGYMPQQQGLYDSYTGRRFLAYMAALKEIPRKAVAAEVDRVAAAVNLTVELDKRLSAYSGGMKQRLLLASALLGDPKLLILDEPTAGLDPKERVRLRELLADMAKDRIILVATHVVSDVE
;
A
#
# COMPACT_ATOMS: atom_id res chain seq x y z
N THR A 1 -10.87 2.71 -18.44
CA THR A 1 -11.64 2.64 -17.18
C THR A 1 -11.38 1.29 -16.53
N LEU A 2 -11.07 1.29 -15.22
CA LEU A 2 -10.84 0.08 -14.43
C LEU A 2 -12.02 -0.13 -13.48
N GLY A 3 -12.43 -1.38 -13.29
CA GLY A 3 -13.33 -1.83 -12.23
C GLY A 3 -12.56 -2.55 -11.12
N PRO A 4 -13.25 -3.13 -10.10
CA PRO A 4 -12.59 -3.98 -9.11
C PRO A 4 -11.76 -5.08 -9.79
N GLY A 5 -10.57 -5.34 -9.28
CA GLY A 5 -9.65 -6.32 -9.84
C GLY A 5 -8.20 -6.04 -9.48
N LEU A 6 -7.32 -7.01 -9.78
CA LEU A 6 -5.87 -6.91 -9.65
C LEU A 6 -5.27 -6.58 -11.03
N TYR A 7 -4.50 -5.51 -11.10
CA TYR A 7 -3.89 -5.01 -12.33
C TYR A 7 -2.38 -4.90 -12.16
N GLY A 8 -1.63 -5.51 -13.08
CA GLY A 8 -0.18 -5.44 -13.14
C GLY A 8 0.31 -4.28 -14.03
N LEU A 9 1.13 -3.41 -13.47
CA LEU A 9 1.91 -2.43 -14.22
C LEU A 9 3.31 -2.99 -14.43
N LEU A 10 3.48 -3.73 -15.53
CA LEU A 10 4.70 -4.46 -15.84
C LEU A 10 5.65 -3.62 -16.70
N GLY A 11 6.93 -3.74 -16.45
CA GLY A 11 7.95 -3.12 -17.28
C GLY A 11 9.30 -3.02 -16.56
N PRO A 12 10.40 -2.84 -17.33
CA PRO A 12 11.73 -2.66 -16.76
C PRO A 12 11.82 -1.35 -15.95
N ASN A 13 12.92 -1.20 -15.22
CA ASN A 13 13.22 0.06 -14.54
C ASN A 13 13.36 1.18 -15.60
N GLY A 14 12.80 2.35 -15.32
CA GLY A 14 12.77 3.48 -16.24
C GLY A 14 11.60 3.47 -17.26
N ALA A 15 10.74 2.44 -17.26
CA ALA A 15 9.58 2.38 -18.16
C ALA A 15 8.44 3.39 -17.83
N GLY A 16 8.62 4.24 -16.83
CA GLY A 16 7.61 5.24 -16.44
C GLY A 16 6.60 4.78 -15.39
N LYS A 17 6.75 3.58 -14.82
CA LYS A 17 5.83 3.07 -13.78
C LYS A 17 5.69 4.03 -12.60
N SER A 18 6.80 4.44 -12.01
CA SER A 18 6.81 5.37 -10.86
C SER A 18 6.30 6.76 -11.23
N THR A 19 6.50 7.21 -12.48
CA THR A 19 5.93 8.47 -12.98
C THR A 19 4.40 8.38 -13.04
N LEU A 20 3.86 7.31 -13.61
CA LEU A 20 2.41 7.09 -13.65
C LEU A 20 1.81 7.00 -12.24
N ILE A 21 2.45 6.24 -11.34
CA ILE A 21 2.04 6.16 -9.93
C ILE A 21 2.08 7.55 -9.29
N GLY A 22 3.16 8.32 -9.51
CA GLY A 22 3.29 9.67 -8.98
C GLY A 22 2.18 10.61 -9.45
N ILE A 23 1.73 10.49 -10.71
CA ILE A 23 0.60 11.26 -11.25
C ILE A 23 -0.71 10.81 -10.58
N ILE A 24 -0.98 9.51 -10.50
CA ILE A 24 -2.21 8.98 -9.89
C ILE A 24 -2.31 9.37 -8.41
N THR A 25 -1.20 9.30 -7.67
CA THR A 25 -1.16 9.63 -6.23
C THR A 25 -1.12 11.13 -5.95
N GLY A 26 -1.00 11.96 -7.00
CA GLY A 26 -0.93 13.42 -6.89
C GLY A 26 0.43 13.96 -6.44
N GLY A 27 1.48 13.14 -6.50
CA GLY A 27 2.87 13.55 -6.24
C GLY A 27 3.55 14.23 -7.42
N LEU A 28 3.05 13.97 -8.64
CA LEU A 28 3.52 14.58 -9.89
C LEU A 28 2.34 15.18 -10.66
N ALA A 29 2.57 16.32 -11.32
CA ALA A 29 1.62 16.88 -12.28
C ALA A 29 1.73 16.13 -13.62
N ALA A 30 0.59 15.89 -14.26
CA ALA A 30 0.58 15.39 -15.64
C ALA A 30 0.80 16.55 -16.62
N ASP A 31 1.54 16.31 -17.72
CA ASP A 31 1.71 17.28 -18.79
C ASP A 31 0.40 17.50 -19.55
N SER A 32 -0.46 16.48 -19.62
CA SER A 32 -1.77 16.53 -20.24
C SER A 32 -2.67 15.41 -19.72
N GLY A 33 -3.98 15.54 -19.92
CA GLY A 33 -4.95 14.57 -19.45
C GLY A 33 -5.33 14.76 -17.99
N GLU A 34 -6.13 13.85 -17.48
CA GLU A 34 -6.62 13.87 -16.10
C GLU A 34 -6.81 12.49 -15.52
N VAL A 35 -6.74 12.37 -14.19
CA VAL A 35 -7.09 11.17 -13.47
C VAL A 35 -8.46 11.37 -12.85
N LEU A 36 -9.39 10.46 -13.16
CA LEU A 36 -10.76 10.49 -12.65
C LEU A 36 -11.04 9.27 -11.77
N TRP A 37 -11.71 9.52 -10.65
CA TRP A 37 -12.30 8.51 -9.79
C TRP A 37 -13.83 8.68 -9.80
N CYS A 38 -14.55 7.68 -10.32
CA CYS A 38 -16.01 7.74 -10.46
C CYS A 38 -16.48 9.03 -11.16
N GLY A 39 -15.79 9.44 -12.24
CA GLY A 39 -16.13 10.64 -13.04
C GLY A 39 -15.76 11.97 -12.39
N LYS A 40 -15.11 11.97 -11.23
CA LYS A 40 -14.64 13.18 -10.55
C LYS A 40 -13.13 13.21 -10.52
N SER A 41 -12.55 14.43 -10.54
CA SER A 41 -11.09 14.56 -10.43
C SER A 41 -10.53 13.80 -9.23
N ALA A 42 -9.50 12.98 -9.47
CA ALA A 42 -8.76 12.25 -8.45
C ALA A 42 -7.79 13.14 -7.65
N MET A 43 -8.06 14.44 -7.60
CA MET A 43 -7.27 15.42 -6.84
C MET A 43 -8.01 15.80 -5.56
N GLY A 44 -7.27 15.88 -4.45
CA GLY A 44 -7.80 16.39 -3.19
C GLY A 44 -8.02 15.33 -2.10
N ILE A 45 -8.55 15.79 -0.96
CA ILE A 45 -8.66 15.00 0.29
C ILE A 45 -9.59 13.80 0.12
N GLY A 46 -10.70 13.95 -0.59
CA GLY A 46 -11.66 12.87 -0.80
C GLY A 46 -11.05 11.65 -1.48
N PHE A 47 -10.24 11.87 -2.50
CA PHE A 47 -9.52 10.80 -3.19
C PHE A 47 -8.43 10.18 -2.29
N ARG A 48 -7.69 11.00 -1.54
CA ARG A 48 -6.63 10.50 -0.63
C ARG A 48 -7.16 9.59 0.46
N ARG A 49 -8.41 9.78 0.91
CA ARG A 49 -9.04 8.92 1.91
C ARG A 49 -9.29 7.51 1.40
N ILE A 50 -9.58 7.35 0.12
CA ILE A 50 -9.86 6.04 -0.51
C ILE A 50 -8.63 5.40 -1.15
N LEU A 51 -7.51 6.10 -1.19
CA LEU A 51 -6.25 5.64 -1.76
C LEU A 51 -5.37 5.00 -0.68
N GLY A 52 -4.94 3.77 -0.89
CA GLY A 52 -3.81 3.15 -0.21
C GLY A 52 -2.59 3.17 -1.12
N TYR A 53 -1.46 3.63 -0.61
CA TYR A 53 -0.23 3.67 -1.39
C TYR A 53 0.95 3.10 -0.61
N MET A 54 1.63 2.14 -1.21
CA MET A 54 2.88 1.57 -0.72
C MET A 54 3.99 1.90 -1.72
N PRO A 55 4.88 2.84 -1.41
CA PRO A 55 6.02 3.18 -2.25
C PRO A 55 7.10 2.09 -2.17
N GLN A 56 7.94 1.99 -3.21
CA GLN A 56 9.08 1.08 -3.26
C GLN A 56 10.06 1.28 -2.10
N GLN A 57 10.29 2.52 -1.71
CA GLN A 57 11.13 2.88 -0.55
C GLN A 57 10.41 3.91 0.30
N GLN A 58 10.31 3.63 1.58
CA GLN A 58 9.84 4.59 2.57
C GLN A 58 10.81 4.61 3.73
N GLY A 59 11.22 5.82 4.14
CA GLY A 59 11.99 6.01 5.36
C GLY A 59 11.17 5.58 6.56
N LEU A 60 11.61 4.54 7.26
CA LEU A 60 11.01 4.10 8.51
C LEU A 60 11.78 4.74 9.67
N TYR A 61 11.03 5.15 10.68
CA TYR A 61 11.64 5.70 11.91
C TYR A 61 12.11 4.56 12.80
N ASP A 62 13.39 4.23 12.78
CA ASP A 62 13.99 3.09 13.49
C ASP A 62 13.70 3.08 15.00
N SER A 63 13.50 4.26 15.61
CA SER A 63 13.13 4.40 17.02
C SER A 63 11.65 4.11 17.33
N TYR A 64 10.79 4.05 16.31
CA TYR A 64 9.37 3.73 16.50
C TYR A 64 9.18 2.23 16.64
N THR A 65 8.10 1.84 17.33
CA THR A 65 7.55 0.48 17.20
C THR A 65 6.63 0.41 15.98
N GLY A 66 6.34 -0.81 15.49
CA GLY A 66 5.38 -1.01 14.41
C GLY A 66 4.01 -0.41 14.74
N ARG A 67 3.53 -0.60 15.97
CA ARG A 67 2.28 -0.01 16.47
C ARG A 67 2.30 1.51 16.40
N ARG A 68 3.38 2.14 16.87
CA ARG A 68 3.52 3.60 16.83
C ARG A 68 3.56 4.14 15.41
N PHE A 69 4.26 3.44 14.51
CA PHE A 69 4.31 3.82 13.10
C PHE A 69 2.92 3.74 12.45
N LEU A 70 2.21 2.63 12.61
CA LEU A 70 0.85 2.49 12.05
C LEU A 70 -0.14 3.49 12.66
N ALA A 71 -0.06 3.77 13.96
CA ALA A 71 -0.89 4.79 14.59
C ALA A 71 -0.61 6.20 14.04
N TYR A 72 0.66 6.52 13.77
CA TYR A 72 1.05 7.77 13.11
C TYR A 72 0.48 7.85 11.69
N MET A 73 0.61 6.79 10.89
CA MET A 73 0.05 6.73 9.54
C MET A 73 -1.48 6.80 9.54
N ALA A 74 -2.14 6.19 10.51
CA ALA A 74 -3.59 6.28 10.70
C ALA A 74 -4.03 7.72 11.00
N ALA A 75 -3.27 8.46 11.80
CA ALA A 75 -3.53 9.87 12.08
C ALA A 75 -3.39 10.73 10.82
N LEU A 76 -2.39 10.47 9.97
CA LEU A 76 -2.22 11.17 8.68
C LEU A 76 -3.38 10.89 7.72
N LYS A 77 -4.02 9.73 7.84
CA LYS A 77 -5.25 9.36 7.10
C LYS A 77 -6.52 9.90 7.74
N GLU A 78 -6.41 10.70 8.78
CA GLU A 78 -7.55 11.28 9.52
C GLU A 78 -8.50 10.21 10.10
N ILE A 79 -7.98 9.00 10.41
CA ILE A 79 -8.76 7.98 11.10
C ILE A 79 -9.10 8.49 12.51
N PRO A 80 -10.36 8.44 12.92
CA PRO A 80 -10.77 8.94 14.23
C PRO A 80 -9.98 8.30 15.36
N ARG A 81 -9.46 9.09 16.30
CA ARG A 81 -8.56 8.63 17.38
C ARG A 81 -9.09 7.39 18.12
N LYS A 82 -10.41 7.33 18.34
CA LYS A 82 -11.06 6.19 19.00
C LYS A 82 -11.02 4.89 18.19
N ALA A 83 -10.82 4.97 16.87
CA ALA A 83 -10.76 3.81 15.96
C ALA A 83 -9.33 3.36 15.66
N VAL A 84 -8.31 4.18 15.96
CA VAL A 84 -6.90 3.91 15.56
C VAL A 84 -6.40 2.56 16.08
N ALA A 85 -6.65 2.24 17.36
CA ALA A 85 -6.14 1.01 17.95
C ALA A 85 -6.70 -0.24 17.24
N ALA A 86 -8.01 -0.29 17.03
CA ALA A 86 -8.66 -1.41 16.35
C ALA A 86 -8.21 -1.52 14.87
N GLU A 87 -8.02 -0.38 14.22
CA GLU A 87 -7.56 -0.35 12.83
C GLU A 87 -6.10 -0.82 12.69
N VAL A 88 -5.23 -0.42 13.60
CA VAL A 88 -3.84 -0.92 13.67
C VAL A 88 -3.81 -2.43 13.86
N ASP A 89 -4.61 -2.96 14.79
CA ASP A 89 -4.68 -4.41 15.03
C ASP A 89 -5.23 -5.15 13.80
N ARG A 90 -6.24 -4.60 13.13
CA ARG A 90 -6.82 -5.16 11.89
C ARG A 90 -5.78 -5.29 10.77
N VAL A 91 -5.07 -4.20 10.45
CA VAL A 91 -4.09 -4.23 9.35
C VAL A 91 -2.86 -5.08 9.69
N ALA A 92 -2.44 -5.08 10.96
CA ALA A 92 -1.34 -5.92 11.41
C ALA A 92 -1.67 -7.41 11.31
N ALA A 93 -2.88 -7.81 11.65
CA ALA A 93 -3.37 -9.18 11.50
C ALA A 93 -3.39 -9.60 10.02
N ALA A 94 -3.87 -8.72 9.12
CA ALA A 94 -3.93 -8.99 7.69
C ALA A 94 -2.55 -9.33 7.08
N VAL A 95 -1.47 -8.76 7.62
CA VAL A 95 -0.10 -8.97 7.13
C VAL A 95 0.77 -9.85 8.06
N ASN A 96 0.18 -10.53 9.04
CA ASN A 96 0.90 -11.37 10.01
C ASN A 96 2.03 -10.62 10.76
N LEU A 97 1.72 -9.45 11.32
CA LEU A 97 2.66 -8.65 12.13
C LEU A 97 2.20 -8.44 13.57
N THR A 98 1.11 -9.06 14.00
CA THR A 98 0.51 -8.83 15.33
C THR A 98 1.51 -9.03 16.46
N VAL A 99 2.33 -10.08 16.41
CA VAL A 99 3.30 -10.43 17.45
C VAL A 99 4.47 -9.45 17.51
N GLU A 100 4.84 -8.88 16.36
CA GLU A 100 5.99 -7.99 16.21
C GLU A 100 5.66 -6.51 16.39
N LEU A 101 4.39 -6.13 16.51
CA LEU A 101 3.96 -4.74 16.53
C LEU A 101 4.66 -3.88 17.58
N ASP A 102 4.98 -4.44 18.72
CA ASP A 102 5.57 -3.69 19.84
C ASP A 102 7.10 -3.71 19.85
N LYS A 103 7.73 -4.41 18.87
CA LYS A 103 9.18 -4.33 18.64
C LYS A 103 9.55 -3.03 17.91
N ARG A 104 10.77 -2.52 18.18
CA ARG A 104 11.31 -1.37 17.45
C ARG A 104 11.59 -1.73 15.98
N LEU A 105 11.39 -0.77 15.08
CA LEU A 105 11.61 -0.97 13.63
C LEU A 105 13.07 -1.23 13.28
N SER A 106 14.02 -0.79 14.13
CA SER A 106 15.43 -1.16 14.03
C SER A 106 15.67 -2.68 14.14
N ALA A 107 14.78 -3.41 14.81
CA ALA A 107 14.85 -4.86 14.96
C ALA A 107 14.03 -5.64 13.91
N TYR A 108 13.38 -4.95 12.98
CA TYR A 108 12.60 -5.58 11.92
C TYR A 108 13.51 -6.11 10.81
N SER A 109 13.23 -7.33 10.32
CA SER A 109 13.80 -7.83 9.07
C SER A 109 13.27 -7.04 7.85
N GLY A 110 13.92 -7.21 6.70
CA GLY A 110 13.43 -6.61 5.45
C GLY A 110 11.98 -7.00 5.13
N GLY A 111 11.64 -8.29 5.26
CA GLY A 111 10.28 -8.78 5.05
C GLY A 111 9.28 -8.22 6.06
N MET A 112 9.67 -8.06 7.33
CA MET A 112 8.82 -7.41 8.34
C MET A 112 8.56 -5.94 8.00
N LYS A 113 9.59 -5.20 7.55
CA LYS A 113 9.45 -3.80 7.10
C LYS A 113 8.51 -3.72 5.90
N GLN A 114 8.63 -4.62 4.93
CA GLN A 114 7.77 -4.69 3.76
C GLN A 114 6.30 -4.93 4.14
N ARG A 115 6.05 -5.90 5.04
CA ARG A 115 4.70 -6.17 5.56
C ARG A 115 4.14 -4.98 6.34
N LEU A 116 4.96 -4.24 7.08
CA LEU A 116 4.54 -3.04 7.78
C LEU A 116 4.12 -1.93 6.81
N LEU A 117 4.86 -1.74 5.72
CA LEU A 117 4.50 -0.76 4.67
C LEU A 117 3.18 -1.15 3.99
N LEU A 118 2.99 -2.43 3.71
CA LEU A 118 1.71 -2.92 3.21
C LEU A 118 0.58 -2.66 4.20
N ALA A 119 0.77 -2.97 5.49
CA ALA A 119 -0.21 -2.66 6.53
C ALA A 119 -0.59 -1.18 6.56
N SER A 120 0.40 -0.29 6.42
CA SER A 120 0.15 1.16 6.37
C SER A 120 -0.69 1.57 5.15
N ALA A 121 -0.49 0.93 4.00
CA ALA A 121 -1.29 1.17 2.80
C ALA A 121 -2.74 0.67 2.95
N LEU A 122 -2.99 -0.34 3.80
CA LEU A 122 -4.31 -0.91 4.05
C LEU A 122 -5.15 -0.12 5.07
N LEU A 123 -4.57 0.87 5.76
CA LEU A 123 -5.29 1.71 6.73
C LEU A 123 -6.46 2.44 6.08
N GLY A 124 -7.60 2.47 6.77
CA GLY A 124 -8.80 3.17 6.32
C GLY A 124 -9.58 2.45 5.22
N ASP A 125 -9.35 1.17 5.01
CA ASP A 125 -10.04 0.32 4.02
C ASP A 125 -10.09 0.94 2.61
N PRO A 126 -8.92 1.16 1.96
CA PRO A 126 -8.85 1.87 0.68
C PRO A 126 -9.64 1.15 -0.42
N LYS A 127 -10.23 1.93 -1.35
CA LYS A 127 -10.92 1.41 -2.55
C LYS A 127 -10.00 1.32 -3.76
N LEU A 128 -8.91 2.08 -3.75
CA LEU A 128 -7.79 1.98 -4.68
C LEU A 128 -6.52 1.71 -3.88
N LEU A 129 -5.85 0.60 -4.18
CA LEU A 129 -4.58 0.24 -3.58
C LEU A 129 -3.49 0.24 -4.65
N ILE A 130 -2.45 1.03 -4.45
CA ILE A 130 -1.29 1.08 -5.36
C ILE A 130 -0.07 0.57 -4.59
N LEU A 131 0.56 -0.46 -5.13
CA LEU A 131 1.70 -1.13 -4.52
C LEU A 131 2.88 -1.09 -5.49
N ASP A 132 3.99 -0.48 -5.08
CA ASP A 132 5.21 -0.40 -5.89
C ASP A 132 6.24 -1.42 -5.35
N GLU A 133 6.51 -2.48 -6.15
CA GLU A 133 7.38 -3.62 -5.82
C GLU A 133 7.05 -4.28 -4.46
N PRO A 134 5.78 -4.69 -4.21
CA PRO A 134 5.36 -5.13 -2.88
C PRO A 134 5.99 -6.45 -2.43
N THR A 135 6.54 -7.25 -3.35
CA THR A 135 7.18 -8.55 -3.08
C THR A 135 8.68 -8.44 -2.82
N ALA A 136 9.26 -7.24 -2.98
CA ALA A 136 10.69 -7.03 -2.79
C ALA A 136 11.13 -7.44 -1.37
N GLY A 137 12.16 -8.31 -1.28
CA GLY A 137 12.69 -8.77 0.00
C GLY A 137 11.83 -9.79 0.76
N LEU A 138 10.71 -10.23 0.20
CA LEU A 138 9.89 -11.30 0.75
C LEU A 138 10.43 -12.68 0.36
N ASP A 139 10.34 -13.63 1.27
CA ASP A 139 10.62 -15.04 0.96
C ASP A 139 9.47 -15.66 0.10
N PRO A 140 9.69 -16.84 -0.52
CA PRO A 140 8.68 -17.46 -1.39
C PRO A 140 7.32 -17.71 -0.70
N LYS A 141 7.31 -18.07 0.58
CA LYS A 141 6.09 -18.29 1.35
C LYS A 141 5.31 -16.98 1.57
N GLU A 142 6.04 -15.92 1.91
CA GLU A 142 5.45 -14.59 2.11
C GLU A 142 4.88 -14.02 0.81
N ARG A 143 5.54 -14.27 -0.34
CA ARG A 143 5.02 -13.86 -1.66
C ARG A 143 3.70 -14.56 -2.00
N VAL A 144 3.59 -15.87 -1.73
CA VAL A 144 2.33 -16.60 -1.96
C VAL A 144 1.21 -16.02 -1.11
N ARG A 145 1.45 -15.81 0.19
CA ARG A 145 0.46 -15.20 1.09
C ARG A 145 0.04 -13.80 0.67
N LEU A 146 0.99 -12.99 0.21
CA LEU A 146 0.69 -11.65 -0.29
C LEU A 146 -0.22 -11.73 -1.51
N ARG A 147 0.07 -12.60 -2.48
CA ARG A 147 -0.77 -12.79 -3.67
C ARG A 147 -2.19 -13.24 -3.31
N GLU A 148 -2.33 -14.20 -2.40
CA GLU A 148 -3.64 -14.65 -1.90
C GLU A 148 -4.42 -13.50 -1.25
N LEU A 149 -3.76 -12.70 -0.41
CA LEU A 149 -4.35 -11.52 0.22
C LEU A 149 -4.83 -10.51 -0.84
N LEU A 150 -3.98 -10.17 -1.82
CA LEU A 150 -4.32 -9.22 -2.88
C LEU A 150 -5.44 -9.75 -3.78
N ALA A 151 -5.43 -11.03 -4.13
CA ALA A 151 -6.48 -11.67 -4.93
C ALA A 151 -7.84 -11.65 -4.22
N ASP A 152 -7.85 -11.87 -2.90
CA ASP A 152 -9.09 -11.78 -2.12
C ASP A 152 -9.61 -10.33 -2.05
N MET A 153 -8.72 -9.38 -1.80
CA MET A 153 -9.06 -7.96 -1.74
C MET A 153 -9.51 -7.38 -3.09
N ALA A 154 -9.01 -7.91 -4.21
CA ALA A 154 -9.34 -7.46 -5.56
C ALA A 154 -10.81 -7.70 -5.96
N LYS A 155 -11.54 -8.50 -5.20
CA LYS A 155 -12.97 -8.78 -5.44
C LYS A 155 -13.85 -7.53 -5.30
N ASP A 156 -13.46 -6.58 -4.46
CA ASP A 156 -14.28 -5.41 -4.11
C ASP A 156 -13.56 -4.06 -4.27
N ARG A 157 -12.30 -4.07 -4.73
CA ARG A 157 -11.47 -2.86 -4.90
C ARG A 157 -10.53 -2.97 -6.08
N ILE A 158 -9.98 -1.84 -6.50
CA ILE A 158 -8.97 -1.78 -7.54
C ILE A 158 -7.60 -1.88 -6.88
N ILE A 159 -6.78 -2.84 -7.33
CA ILE A 159 -5.40 -3.00 -6.89
C ILE A 159 -4.48 -2.86 -8.08
N LEU A 160 -3.56 -1.91 -8.03
CA LEU A 160 -2.52 -1.71 -9.04
C LEU A 160 -1.16 -2.10 -8.43
N VAL A 161 -0.53 -3.12 -9.00
CA VAL A 161 0.80 -3.59 -8.59
C VAL A 161 1.80 -3.20 -9.67
N ALA A 162 2.75 -2.35 -9.35
CA ALA A 162 3.90 -2.08 -10.19
C ALA A 162 5.01 -3.05 -9.82
N THR A 163 5.45 -3.84 -10.77
CA THR A 163 6.51 -4.84 -10.58
C THR A 163 7.24 -5.14 -11.89
N HIS A 164 8.43 -5.68 -11.79
CA HIS A 164 9.17 -6.26 -12.92
C HIS A 164 9.04 -7.79 -12.93
N VAL A 165 8.34 -8.39 -11.98
CA VAL A 165 8.15 -9.83 -11.81
C VAL A 165 6.73 -10.21 -12.23
N VAL A 166 6.59 -10.90 -13.38
CA VAL A 166 5.29 -11.28 -13.95
C VAL A 166 4.47 -12.13 -12.99
N SER A 167 5.11 -13.09 -12.30
CA SER A 167 4.45 -13.97 -11.35
C SER A 167 3.83 -13.29 -10.12
N ASP A 168 4.05 -11.99 -9.94
CA ASP A 168 3.45 -11.25 -8.84
C ASP A 168 1.99 -10.82 -9.13
N VAL A 169 1.57 -10.92 -10.39
CA VAL A 169 0.23 -10.50 -10.87
C VAL A 169 -0.53 -11.62 -11.60
N GLU A 170 0.06 -12.79 -11.73
CA GLU A 170 -0.59 -14.04 -12.14
C GLU A 170 -1.20 -14.74 -10.93
#